data_c26b394edfbe1521abdc2e3ae97fb173
#
_entry.id   c26b394edfbe1521abdc2e3ae97fb173
#
_cell.length_a   1.000
_cell.length_b   1.000
_cell.length_c   1.000
_cell.angle_alpha   90.00
_cell.angle_beta   90.00
_cell.angle_gamma   90.00
#
_symmetry.space_group_name_H-M   'P 1'
#
loop_
_entity.id
_entity.type
_entity.pdbx_description
1 polymer ?
#
loop_
_entity_poly.entity_id
_entity_poly.type
_entity_poly.pdbx_seq_one_letter_code
_entity_poly.pdbx_strand_id
1 'polypeptide(L)'
;GTEATMSALRLARGYTNRDLIIKFEGCYHGHADSLLVKAGSGLLTFADSTQNAPSSGGVPQDLVKHTLVLPYNDVAAIEEVFQKQGDQIAAVIIEPIAGNMNLIQPSKEFLSTIRNLTQKYGSVLIYDEVMTGFRVALGGAQSLQGITPDLTCLGKVMGGGMPIAAFGGKKAIMSKLAPLGNVYQAGTLSGNPLAVAAGLANLDIITQPGFYECLATQTKKFVNGMKERAQKAGIQFSVDSVGGMFGLYFSEKVPTSYAEVTASDIEAFKKFFHLMLDHGVYLAPSAYEAGFISIAHDDAVLAEMFKAAESSFAAMSR
;
A
#
# COMPACT_ATOMS: atom_id res chain seq x y z
N GLY A 1 3.91 -2.85 11.18
CA GLY A 1 4.33 -3.02 9.77
C GLY A 1 5.81 -2.72 9.57
N THR A 2 6.33 -1.64 10.15
CA THR A 2 7.75 -1.26 10.04
C THR A 2 8.70 -2.39 10.46
N GLU A 3 8.43 -3.05 11.59
CA GLU A 3 9.29 -4.16 12.04
C GLU A 3 9.20 -5.37 11.10
N ALA A 4 8.02 -5.65 10.54
CA ALA A 4 7.84 -6.73 9.58
C ALA A 4 8.64 -6.48 8.29
N THR A 5 8.53 -5.30 7.70
CA THR A 5 9.24 -4.94 6.46
C THR A 5 10.75 -4.83 6.68
N MET A 6 11.19 -4.22 7.79
CA MET A 6 12.59 -4.15 8.19
C MET A 6 13.20 -5.55 8.34
N SER A 7 12.49 -6.46 9.01
CA SER A 7 12.95 -7.83 9.24
C SER A 7 12.95 -8.66 7.95
N ALA A 8 11.96 -8.49 7.09
CA ALA A 8 11.91 -9.15 5.79
C ALA A 8 13.07 -8.72 4.89
N LEU A 9 13.42 -7.42 4.86
CA LEU A 9 14.57 -6.93 4.11
C LEU A 9 15.90 -7.46 4.65
N ARG A 10 16.09 -7.44 5.99
CA ARG A 10 17.28 -8.02 6.62
C ARG A 10 17.40 -9.51 6.26
N LEU A 11 16.29 -10.23 6.30
CA LEU A 11 16.25 -11.64 5.96
C LEU A 11 16.60 -11.88 4.48
N ALA A 12 16.06 -11.08 3.56
CA ALA A 12 16.37 -11.15 2.14
C ALA A 12 17.85 -10.89 1.85
N ARG A 13 18.45 -9.86 2.48
CA ARG A 13 19.89 -9.59 2.39
C ARG A 13 20.72 -10.75 2.95
N GLY A 14 20.37 -11.27 4.12
CA GLY A 14 21.07 -12.43 4.73
C GLY A 14 20.92 -13.73 3.95
N TYR A 15 19.80 -13.91 3.23
CA TYR A 15 19.58 -15.07 2.38
C TYR A 15 20.37 -15.01 1.08
N THR A 16 20.39 -13.85 0.41
CA THR A 16 21.03 -13.65 -0.88
C THR A 16 22.50 -13.29 -0.78
N ASN A 17 22.97 -12.84 0.40
CA ASN A 17 24.28 -12.23 0.62
C ASN A 17 24.53 -11.02 -0.32
N ARG A 18 23.51 -10.18 -0.52
CA ARG A 18 23.52 -8.98 -1.36
C ARG A 18 22.95 -7.79 -0.59
N ASP A 19 23.28 -6.56 -1.01
CA ASP A 19 22.92 -5.33 -0.28
C ASP A 19 21.79 -4.52 -0.93
N LEU A 20 21.73 -4.49 -2.27
CA LEU A 20 20.81 -3.62 -2.98
C LEU A 20 19.36 -4.09 -2.84
N ILE A 21 18.45 -3.16 -2.65
CA ILE A 21 17.01 -3.39 -2.70
C ILE A 21 16.37 -2.44 -3.71
N ILE A 22 15.30 -2.89 -4.33
CA ILE A 22 14.42 -2.07 -5.16
C ILE A 22 13.13 -1.81 -4.41
N LYS A 23 12.67 -0.56 -4.40
CA LYS A 23 11.32 -0.14 -4.03
C LYS A 23 10.75 0.79 -5.11
N PHE A 24 9.49 1.22 -4.99
CA PHE A 24 8.84 2.07 -5.98
C PHE A 24 8.44 3.42 -5.39
N GLU A 25 8.48 4.46 -6.24
CA GLU A 25 8.05 5.82 -5.89
C GLU A 25 6.61 5.80 -5.35
N GLY A 26 6.34 6.63 -4.36
CA GLY A 26 5.03 6.72 -3.73
C GLY A 26 4.68 5.57 -2.78
N CYS A 27 5.36 4.42 -2.86
CA CYS A 27 5.16 3.32 -1.91
C CYS A 27 5.80 3.62 -0.55
N TYR A 28 5.08 3.22 0.52
CA TYR A 28 5.55 3.34 1.90
C TYR A 28 5.62 1.96 2.56
N HIS A 29 6.78 1.64 3.09
CA HIS A 29 7.06 0.34 3.70
C HIS A 29 7.49 0.44 5.16
N GLY A 30 6.95 1.41 5.90
CA GLY A 30 7.38 1.72 7.26
C GLY A 30 8.54 2.70 7.31
N HIS A 31 8.99 3.03 8.52
CA HIS A 31 9.96 4.10 8.75
C HIS A 31 11.38 3.60 9.14
N ALA A 32 11.76 2.40 8.69
CA ALA A 32 13.15 1.99 8.74
C ALA A 32 13.98 2.86 7.76
N ASP A 33 15.14 3.34 8.19
CA ASP A 33 15.94 4.33 7.46
C ASP A 33 16.18 3.96 5.99
N SER A 34 16.49 2.68 5.72
CA SER A 34 16.71 2.19 4.34
C SER A 34 15.49 2.27 3.44
N LEU A 35 14.29 2.50 3.98
CA LEU A 35 13.03 2.60 3.23
C LEU A 35 12.50 4.03 3.12
N LEU A 36 13.12 4.98 3.83
CA LEU A 36 12.74 6.40 3.79
C LEU A 36 13.42 7.13 2.63
N VAL A 37 13.20 6.61 1.41
CA VAL A 37 13.66 7.19 0.14
C VAL A 37 12.44 7.31 -0.77
N LYS A 38 12.13 8.50 -1.25
CA LYS A 38 10.97 8.81 -2.12
C LYS A 38 9.69 8.04 -1.69
N ALA A 39 9.41 8.02 -0.40
CA ALA A 39 8.25 7.35 0.17
C ALA A 39 6.97 8.19 -0.01
N GLY A 40 5.80 7.52 0.04
CA GLY A 40 4.50 8.11 -0.28
C GLY A 40 3.92 9.08 0.76
N SER A 41 2.63 9.17 0.79
CA SER A 41 1.70 10.16 1.35
C SER A 41 2.15 11.03 2.53
N GLY A 42 2.65 10.44 3.61
CA GLY A 42 3.04 11.18 4.81
C GLY A 42 4.32 12.02 4.67
N LEU A 43 5.14 11.76 3.66
CA LEU A 43 6.44 12.42 3.44
C LEU A 43 6.44 13.37 2.25
N LEU A 44 5.43 13.31 1.38
CA LEU A 44 5.25 14.21 0.24
C LEU A 44 5.11 15.68 0.63
N THR A 45 4.68 15.95 1.85
CA THR A 45 4.51 17.32 2.36
C THR A 45 5.85 18.02 2.61
N PHE A 46 6.98 17.30 2.64
CA PHE A 46 8.28 17.80 3.08
C PHE A 46 9.44 17.50 2.12
N ALA A 47 9.23 16.80 1.00
CA ALA A 47 10.31 16.33 0.13
C ALA A 47 10.69 17.33 -0.95
N ASP A 48 11.96 17.74 -0.95
CA ASP A 48 12.61 18.39 -2.08
C ASP A 48 13.01 17.34 -3.13
N SER A 49 12.75 17.59 -4.41
CA SER A 49 12.69 16.62 -5.52
C SER A 49 14.04 16.19 -6.10
N THR A 50 15.12 16.12 -5.32
CA THR A 50 16.41 15.65 -5.82
C THR A 50 16.51 14.13 -5.83
N GLN A 51 17.07 13.56 -6.89
CA GLN A 51 17.22 12.11 -7.08
C GLN A 51 17.97 11.46 -5.91
N ASN A 52 17.40 10.37 -5.37
CA ASN A 52 17.97 9.56 -4.29
C ASN A 52 18.22 10.28 -2.94
N ALA A 53 17.54 11.38 -2.69
CA ALA A 53 17.56 12.01 -1.37
C ALA A 53 16.70 11.24 -0.36
N PRO A 54 17.12 11.17 0.92
CA PRO A 54 16.26 10.68 1.99
C PRO A 54 14.97 11.50 2.06
N SER A 55 13.83 10.81 2.25
CA SER A 55 12.54 11.49 2.43
C SER A 55 12.39 12.13 3.82
N SER A 56 13.31 11.88 4.73
CA SER A 56 13.28 12.38 6.10
C SER A 56 14.62 12.94 6.53
N GLY A 57 14.60 14.06 7.25
CA GLY A 57 15.76 14.51 8.00
C GLY A 57 16.25 13.44 8.98
N GLY A 58 17.55 13.37 9.19
CA GLY A 58 18.18 12.41 10.10
C GLY A 58 18.53 11.04 9.51
N VAL A 59 18.12 10.75 8.28
CA VAL A 59 18.52 9.53 7.57
C VAL A 59 19.89 9.75 6.88
N PRO A 60 20.94 8.98 7.24
CA PRO A 60 22.23 9.10 6.62
C PRO A 60 22.22 8.70 5.14
N GLN A 61 22.93 9.44 4.30
CA GLN A 61 23.06 9.16 2.86
C GLN A 61 23.61 7.74 2.60
N ASP A 62 24.53 7.28 3.42
CA ASP A 62 25.12 5.94 3.29
C ASP A 62 24.12 4.80 3.45
N LEU A 63 23.02 5.00 4.17
CA LEU A 63 21.98 3.98 4.31
C LEU A 63 21.08 3.92 3.07
N VAL A 64 20.79 5.05 2.45
CA VAL A 64 19.89 5.11 1.30
C VAL A 64 20.55 4.75 -0.03
N LYS A 65 21.87 4.75 -0.12
CA LYS A 65 22.60 4.34 -1.34
C LYS A 65 22.34 2.91 -1.79
N HIS A 66 21.91 2.05 -0.87
CA HIS A 66 21.57 0.66 -1.16
C HIS A 66 20.09 0.46 -1.55
N THR A 67 19.32 1.55 -1.68
CA THR A 67 17.91 1.51 -2.03
C THR A 67 17.69 2.18 -3.38
N LEU A 68 17.38 1.39 -4.39
CA LEU A 68 17.02 1.86 -5.72
C LEU A 68 15.52 2.15 -5.75
N VAL A 69 15.15 3.34 -6.20
CA VAL A 69 13.75 3.74 -6.30
C VAL A 69 13.38 3.87 -7.77
N LEU A 70 12.37 3.12 -8.20
CA LEU A 70 11.90 3.08 -9.58
C LEU A 70 10.46 3.59 -9.68
N PRO A 71 10.02 4.11 -10.83
CA PRO A 71 8.62 4.43 -11.03
C PRO A 71 7.74 3.18 -10.94
N TYR A 72 6.58 3.31 -10.30
CA TYR A 72 5.57 2.25 -10.25
C TYR A 72 4.91 2.09 -11.63
N ASN A 73 4.67 0.85 -12.07
CA ASN A 73 4.16 0.50 -13.40
C ASN A 73 5.12 0.74 -14.58
N ASP A 74 6.40 1.05 -14.33
CA ASP A 74 7.41 1.21 -15.38
C ASP A 74 8.19 -0.10 -15.58
N VAL A 75 7.78 -0.87 -16.60
CA VAL A 75 8.41 -2.15 -16.98
C VAL A 75 9.84 -1.93 -17.48
N ALA A 76 10.06 -0.88 -18.29
CA ALA A 76 11.37 -0.63 -18.87
C ALA A 76 12.41 -0.27 -17.80
N ALA A 77 12.03 0.55 -16.80
CA ALA A 77 12.92 0.94 -15.72
C ALA A 77 13.39 -0.26 -14.90
N ILE A 78 12.51 -1.21 -14.58
CA ILE A 78 12.90 -2.38 -13.79
C ILE A 78 13.76 -3.36 -14.62
N GLU A 79 13.46 -3.54 -15.90
CA GLU A 79 14.29 -4.36 -16.79
C GLU A 79 15.70 -3.79 -16.93
N GLU A 80 15.83 -2.48 -17.15
CA GLU A 80 17.11 -1.80 -17.26
C GLU A 80 17.98 -1.98 -16.02
N VAL A 81 17.39 -1.81 -14.82
CA VAL A 81 18.12 -1.98 -13.56
C VAL A 81 18.58 -3.42 -13.36
N PHE A 82 17.74 -4.40 -13.65
CA PHE A 82 18.13 -5.80 -13.55
C PHE A 82 19.19 -6.19 -14.59
N GLN A 83 19.16 -5.63 -15.79
CA GLN A 83 20.22 -5.87 -16.80
C GLN A 83 21.57 -5.33 -16.34
N LYS A 84 21.59 -4.16 -15.68
CA LYS A 84 22.83 -3.49 -15.24
C LYS A 84 23.45 -4.12 -13.98
N GLN A 85 22.64 -4.50 -13.01
CA GLN A 85 23.11 -4.89 -11.68
C GLN A 85 22.25 -5.94 -10.97
N GLY A 86 21.52 -6.77 -11.71
CA GLY A 86 20.61 -7.77 -11.16
C GLY A 86 21.27 -8.73 -10.17
N ASP A 87 22.53 -9.08 -10.39
CA ASP A 87 23.29 -9.94 -9.48
C ASP A 87 23.63 -9.33 -8.12
N GLN A 88 23.45 -8.01 -7.96
CA GLN A 88 23.66 -7.27 -6.71
C GLN A 88 22.37 -7.04 -5.94
N ILE A 89 21.20 -7.29 -6.56
CA ILE A 89 19.88 -7.03 -5.97
C ILE A 89 19.49 -8.16 -5.03
N ALA A 90 19.37 -7.84 -3.74
CA ALA A 90 18.89 -8.74 -2.71
C ALA A 90 17.39 -8.97 -2.80
N ALA A 91 16.62 -7.89 -2.95
CA ALA A 91 15.17 -7.95 -2.95
C ALA A 91 14.52 -6.85 -3.77
N VAL A 92 13.30 -7.14 -4.23
CA VAL A 92 12.31 -6.14 -4.65
C VAL A 92 11.19 -6.15 -3.62
N ILE A 93 10.91 -5.00 -3.00
CA ILE A 93 9.75 -4.81 -2.13
C ILE A 93 8.71 -3.95 -2.83
N ILE A 94 7.46 -4.40 -2.82
CA ILE A 94 6.36 -3.73 -3.51
C ILE A 94 5.07 -3.79 -2.69
N GLU A 95 4.32 -2.69 -2.65
CA GLU A 95 2.89 -2.76 -2.33
C GLU A 95 2.18 -3.36 -3.55
N PRO A 96 1.59 -4.56 -3.45
CA PRO A 96 0.96 -5.22 -4.62
C PRO A 96 -0.27 -4.48 -5.16
N ILE A 97 -0.85 -3.61 -4.36
CA ILE A 97 -1.74 -2.52 -4.73
C ILE A 97 -1.25 -1.35 -3.88
N ALA A 98 -0.75 -0.29 -4.51
CA ALA A 98 -0.22 0.83 -3.77
C ALA A 98 -1.36 1.62 -3.12
N GLY A 99 -1.25 1.87 -1.81
CA GLY A 99 -2.23 2.58 -1.01
C GLY A 99 -1.68 3.85 -0.34
N ASN A 100 -0.39 4.14 -0.52
CA ASN A 100 0.29 5.30 0.04
C ASN A 100 0.55 6.42 -1.00
N MET A 101 0.05 6.25 -2.21
CA MET A 101 -0.08 7.27 -3.25
C MET A 101 -1.50 7.26 -3.82
N ASN A 102 -2.51 7.32 -2.92
CA ASN A 102 -3.89 6.97 -3.17
C ASN A 102 -3.99 5.48 -3.54
N LEU A 103 -4.91 5.04 -4.40
CA LEU A 103 -5.02 3.64 -4.79
C LEU A 103 -4.53 3.46 -6.23
N ILE A 104 -3.35 2.86 -6.40
CA ILE A 104 -2.81 2.54 -7.73
C ILE A 104 -2.67 1.04 -7.88
N GLN A 105 -3.37 0.50 -8.90
CA GLN A 105 -3.25 -0.90 -9.24
C GLN A 105 -2.06 -1.14 -10.16
N PRO A 106 -1.28 -2.20 -9.95
CA PRO A 106 -0.22 -2.58 -10.87
C PRO A 106 -0.79 -3.20 -12.14
N SER A 107 -0.12 -2.98 -13.27
CA SER A 107 -0.41 -3.73 -14.48
C SER A 107 0.03 -5.20 -14.33
N LYS A 108 -0.66 -6.11 -15.00
CA LYS A 108 -0.28 -7.54 -15.03
C LYS A 108 1.13 -7.73 -15.57
N GLU A 109 1.50 -6.97 -16.61
CA GLU A 109 2.82 -7.00 -17.22
C GLU A 109 3.90 -6.60 -16.21
N PHE A 110 3.70 -5.51 -15.48
CA PHE A 110 4.63 -5.03 -14.47
C PHE A 110 4.90 -6.07 -13.38
N LEU A 111 3.85 -6.65 -12.80
CA LEU A 111 4.00 -7.67 -11.78
C LEU A 111 4.64 -8.97 -12.30
N SER A 112 4.26 -9.41 -13.49
CA SER A 112 4.86 -10.61 -14.08
C SER A 112 6.34 -10.39 -14.43
N THR A 113 6.69 -9.20 -14.90
CA THR A 113 8.09 -8.83 -15.16
C THR A 113 8.91 -8.85 -13.87
N ILE A 114 8.42 -8.21 -12.79
CA ILE A 114 9.09 -8.26 -11.48
C ILE A 114 9.28 -9.71 -11.02
N ARG A 115 8.24 -10.55 -11.10
CA ARG A 115 8.34 -11.95 -10.69
C ARG A 115 9.38 -12.72 -11.51
N ASN A 116 9.37 -12.56 -12.83
CA ASN A 116 10.30 -13.24 -13.73
C ASN A 116 11.76 -12.79 -13.48
N LEU A 117 11.98 -11.48 -13.34
CA LEU A 117 13.32 -10.94 -13.07
C LEU A 117 13.85 -11.40 -11.72
N THR A 118 13.03 -11.33 -10.66
CA THR A 118 13.46 -11.78 -9.33
C THR A 118 13.79 -13.27 -9.32
N GLN A 119 13.04 -14.10 -10.05
CA GLN A 119 13.35 -15.53 -10.21
C GLN A 119 14.65 -15.74 -11.00
N LYS A 120 14.81 -15.06 -12.14
CA LYS A 120 15.98 -15.18 -13.02
C LYS A 120 17.28 -14.83 -12.30
N TYR A 121 17.28 -13.74 -11.50
CA TYR A 121 18.48 -13.25 -10.82
C TYR A 121 18.64 -13.77 -9.38
N GLY A 122 17.69 -14.58 -8.89
CA GLY A 122 17.72 -15.10 -7.51
C GLY A 122 17.51 -14.03 -6.44
N SER A 123 16.88 -12.92 -6.77
CA SER A 123 16.46 -11.89 -5.82
C SER A 123 15.16 -12.30 -5.12
N VAL A 124 14.92 -11.80 -3.90
CA VAL A 124 13.71 -12.10 -3.12
C VAL A 124 12.60 -11.11 -3.50
N LEU A 125 11.43 -11.61 -3.92
CA LEU A 125 10.24 -10.78 -4.07
C LEU A 125 9.49 -10.69 -2.75
N ILE A 126 9.36 -9.47 -2.21
CA ILE A 126 8.64 -9.17 -0.97
C ILE A 126 7.37 -8.42 -1.31
N TYR A 127 6.20 -9.02 -1.02
CA TYR A 127 4.93 -8.31 -1.04
C TYR A 127 4.69 -7.65 0.31
N ASP A 128 4.63 -6.33 0.31
CA ASP A 128 4.14 -5.57 1.45
C ASP A 128 2.62 -5.53 1.42
N GLU A 129 2.03 -6.50 2.06
CA GLU A 129 0.59 -6.61 2.27
C GLU A 129 0.14 -6.04 3.63
N VAL A 130 0.92 -5.17 4.24
CA VAL A 130 0.54 -4.51 5.49
C VAL A 130 -0.76 -3.73 5.34
N MET A 131 -1.03 -3.17 4.17
CA MET A 131 -2.30 -2.50 3.88
C MET A 131 -3.32 -3.42 3.21
N THR A 132 -2.92 -4.22 2.25
CA THR A 132 -3.80 -5.03 1.40
C THR A 132 -4.16 -6.38 2.00
N GLY A 133 -3.30 -6.95 2.84
CA GLY A 133 -3.54 -8.23 3.50
C GLY A 133 -4.81 -8.19 4.36
N PHE A 134 -5.69 -9.17 4.16
CA PHE A 134 -7.01 -9.25 4.82
C PHE A 134 -7.94 -8.05 4.58
N ARG A 135 -7.56 -7.12 3.68
CA ARG A 135 -8.39 -5.96 3.34
C ARG A 135 -9.04 -6.09 1.97
N VAL A 136 -8.27 -6.48 0.97
CA VAL A 136 -8.78 -6.60 -0.41
C VAL A 136 -9.37 -7.97 -0.69
N ALA A 137 -8.89 -8.99 -0.02
CA ALA A 137 -9.37 -10.36 -0.04
C ALA A 137 -8.82 -11.11 1.20
N LEU A 138 -9.36 -12.28 1.53
CA LEU A 138 -8.85 -13.11 2.62
C LEU A 138 -7.38 -13.50 2.38
N GLY A 139 -7.01 -13.85 1.17
CA GLY A 139 -5.64 -14.16 0.78
C GLY A 139 -4.79 -12.95 0.36
N GLY A 140 -5.26 -11.71 0.63
CA GLY A 140 -4.58 -10.48 0.21
C GLY A 140 -4.58 -10.26 -1.30
N ALA A 141 -3.80 -9.28 -1.76
CA ALA A 141 -3.68 -8.96 -3.18
C ALA A 141 -3.01 -10.09 -3.98
N GLN A 142 -2.09 -10.84 -3.38
CA GLN A 142 -1.44 -11.99 -4.03
C GLN A 142 -2.46 -13.04 -4.54
N SER A 143 -3.55 -13.25 -3.80
CA SER A 143 -4.61 -14.18 -4.23
C SER A 143 -5.42 -13.68 -5.43
N LEU A 144 -5.54 -12.36 -5.58
CA LEU A 144 -6.24 -11.74 -6.71
C LEU A 144 -5.37 -11.70 -7.97
N GLN A 145 -4.06 -11.59 -7.80
CA GLN A 145 -3.10 -11.39 -8.89
C GLN A 145 -2.50 -12.70 -9.42
N GLY A 146 -2.65 -13.80 -8.68
CA GLY A 146 -2.07 -15.10 -9.06
C GLY A 146 -0.54 -15.13 -9.01
N ILE A 147 0.07 -14.21 -8.27
CA ILE A 147 1.52 -14.16 -8.07
C ILE A 147 1.84 -14.54 -6.62
N THR A 148 2.71 -15.53 -6.46
CA THR A 148 3.21 -15.92 -5.14
C THR A 148 4.55 -15.24 -4.90
N PRO A 149 4.65 -14.31 -3.93
CA PRO A 149 5.91 -13.72 -3.52
C PRO A 149 6.80 -14.73 -2.79
N ASP A 150 8.05 -14.37 -2.55
CA ASP A 150 8.96 -15.16 -1.74
C ASP A 150 8.79 -14.90 -0.25
N LEU A 151 8.49 -13.65 0.10
CA LEU A 151 8.09 -13.20 1.44
C LEU A 151 6.85 -12.29 1.36
N THR A 152 6.02 -12.35 2.39
CA THR A 152 4.86 -11.47 2.59
C THR A 152 4.98 -10.80 3.95
N CYS A 153 4.74 -9.48 4.00
CA CYS A 153 4.59 -8.72 5.23
C CYS A 153 3.12 -8.41 5.49
N LEU A 154 2.66 -8.59 6.71
CA LEU A 154 1.28 -8.37 7.16
C LEU A 154 1.25 -7.45 8.37
N GLY A 155 0.13 -6.75 8.58
CA GLY A 155 -0.11 -5.87 9.71
C GLY A 155 -1.52 -5.30 9.69
N LYS A 156 -1.73 -4.13 10.27
CA LYS A 156 -3.03 -3.40 10.24
C LYS A 156 -4.24 -4.30 10.52
N VAL A 157 -5.00 -4.70 9.48
CA VAL A 157 -6.23 -5.52 9.62
C VAL A 157 -5.96 -6.80 10.41
N MET A 158 -4.81 -7.46 10.22
CA MET A 158 -4.42 -8.64 10.95
C MET A 158 -4.52 -8.47 12.48
N GLY A 159 -4.28 -7.27 12.98
CA GLY A 159 -4.28 -6.98 14.41
C GLY A 159 -5.63 -6.58 15.01
N GLY A 160 -6.68 -6.39 14.18
CA GLY A 160 -7.99 -5.98 14.70
C GLY A 160 -7.95 -4.67 15.49
N GLY A 161 -7.07 -3.72 15.11
CA GLY A 161 -6.84 -2.45 15.81
C GLY A 161 -5.66 -2.46 16.80
N MET A 162 -5.13 -3.65 17.14
CA MET A 162 -3.99 -3.77 18.06
C MET A 162 -2.65 -3.86 17.30
N PRO A 163 -1.52 -3.47 17.94
CA PRO A 163 -0.21 -3.44 17.30
C PRO A 163 0.38 -4.84 17.15
N ILE A 164 0.07 -5.50 16.04
CA ILE A 164 0.67 -6.77 15.63
C ILE A 164 1.02 -6.70 14.15
N ALA A 165 2.12 -7.34 13.78
CA ALA A 165 2.54 -7.54 12.41
C ALA A 165 3.24 -8.89 12.27
N ALA A 166 3.37 -9.37 11.05
CA ALA A 166 4.07 -10.60 10.75
C ALA A 166 4.79 -10.49 9.40
N PHE A 167 5.82 -11.29 9.23
CA PHE A 167 6.39 -11.59 7.93
C PHE A 167 6.63 -13.10 7.83
N GLY A 168 6.54 -13.61 6.62
CA GLY A 168 6.69 -15.04 6.37
C GLY A 168 6.82 -15.34 4.89
N GLY A 169 7.06 -16.60 4.55
CA GLY A 169 7.16 -17.03 3.17
C GLY A 169 7.90 -18.34 2.99
N LYS A 170 8.72 -18.44 1.95
CA LYS A 170 9.43 -19.68 1.60
C LYS A 170 10.29 -20.21 2.74
N LYS A 171 10.13 -21.48 3.09
CA LYS A 171 10.86 -22.16 4.17
C LYS A 171 12.38 -21.99 4.04
N ALA A 172 12.93 -22.08 2.82
CA ALA A 172 14.36 -21.93 2.58
C ALA A 172 14.88 -20.53 2.99
N ILE A 173 14.06 -19.48 2.86
CA ILE A 173 14.39 -18.12 3.28
C ILE A 173 14.20 -18.01 4.80
N MET A 174 13.03 -18.41 5.31
CA MET A 174 12.68 -18.30 6.72
C MET A 174 13.66 -19.08 7.62
N SER A 175 14.23 -20.19 7.17
CA SER A 175 15.23 -20.96 7.93
C SER A 175 16.58 -20.25 8.10
N LYS A 176 16.79 -19.07 7.48
CA LYS A 176 17.94 -18.22 7.76
C LYS A 176 17.78 -17.38 9.05
N LEU A 177 16.59 -17.35 9.63
CA LEU A 177 16.38 -16.71 10.94
C LEU A 177 17.02 -17.52 12.07
N ALA A 178 17.59 -16.80 13.05
CA ALA A 178 18.07 -17.41 14.29
C ALA A 178 16.91 -18.13 15.03
N PRO A 179 17.15 -19.27 15.68
CA PRO A 179 18.45 -19.95 15.89
C PRO A 179 18.85 -20.89 14.74
N LEU A 180 18.01 -21.11 13.72
CA LEU A 180 18.30 -22.01 12.61
C LEU A 180 19.35 -21.42 11.65
N GLY A 181 19.35 -20.13 11.47
CA GLY A 181 20.30 -19.37 10.67
C GLY A 181 20.96 -18.25 11.48
N ASN A 182 21.60 -17.33 10.76
CA ASN A 182 22.38 -16.24 11.35
C ASN A 182 21.69 -14.87 11.26
N VAL A 183 20.46 -14.78 10.76
CA VAL A 183 19.73 -13.52 10.67
C VAL A 183 18.94 -13.29 11.96
N TYR A 184 19.26 -12.21 12.65
CA TYR A 184 18.63 -11.89 13.93
C TYR A 184 17.30 -11.17 13.76
N GLN A 185 16.29 -11.60 14.51
CA GLN A 185 15.02 -10.93 14.71
C GLN A 185 14.57 -11.12 16.16
N ALA A 186 14.16 -10.04 16.81
CA ALA A 186 13.58 -10.06 18.15
C ALA A 186 12.66 -8.86 18.36
N GLY A 187 11.70 -9.01 19.26
CA GLY A 187 10.81 -7.95 19.71
C GLY A 187 10.15 -8.38 21.01
N THR A 188 10.32 -7.59 22.08
CA THR A 188 9.79 -7.89 23.42
C THR A 188 8.27 -8.12 23.40
N LEU A 189 7.55 -7.35 22.60
CA LEU A 189 6.09 -7.43 22.47
C LEU A 189 5.61 -8.30 21.30
N SER A 190 6.52 -8.99 20.60
CA SER A 190 6.14 -9.90 19.54
C SER A 190 5.27 -11.04 20.10
N GLY A 191 4.08 -11.23 19.50
CA GLY A 191 3.12 -12.23 19.96
C GLY A 191 2.48 -11.94 21.32
N ASN A 192 2.42 -10.68 21.76
CA ASN A 192 1.76 -10.36 23.01
C ASN A 192 0.30 -10.78 23.01
N PRO A 193 -0.22 -11.29 24.14
CA PRO A 193 -1.54 -11.96 24.17
C PRO A 193 -2.70 -11.04 23.84
N LEU A 194 -2.63 -9.75 24.14
CA LEU A 194 -3.73 -8.81 23.83
C LEU A 194 -3.85 -8.61 22.32
N ALA A 195 -2.74 -8.33 21.63
CA ALA A 195 -2.77 -8.14 20.18
C ALA A 195 -3.12 -9.44 19.44
N VAL A 196 -2.64 -10.59 19.92
CA VAL A 196 -2.99 -11.89 19.34
C VAL A 196 -4.49 -12.19 19.52
N ALA A 197 -5.04 -11.96 20.70
CA ALA A 197 -6.47 -12.16 20.97
C ALA A 197 -7.35 -11.26 20.08
N ALA A 198 -7.00 -9.98 19.95
CA ALA A 198 -7.73 -9.06 19.08
C ALA A 198 -7.63 -9.47 17.60
N GLY A 199 -6.42 -9.88 17.15
CA GLY A 199 -6.21 -10.40 15.80
C GLY A 199 -7.04 -11.65 15.52
N LEU A 200 -7.07 -12.62 16.44
CA LEU A 200 -7.88 -13.83 16.30
C LEU A 200 -9.38 -13.51 16.22
N ALA A 201 -9.90 -12.65 17.11
CA ALA A 201 -11.29 -12.24 17.07
C ALA A 201 -11.65 -11.54 15.74
N ASN A 202 -10.75 -10.72 15.19
CA ASN A 202 -10.95 -10.11 13.89
C ASN A 202 -10.93 -11.16 12.76
N LEU A 203 -9.99 -12.11 12.79
CA LEU A 203 -9.91 -13.18 11.80
C LEU A 203 -11.18 -14.06 11.82
N ASP A 204 -11.75 -14.36 12.99
CA ASP A 204 -12.99 -15.10 13.11
C ASP A 204 -14.17 -14.42 12.38
N ILE A 205 -14.18 -13.10 12.33
CA ILE A 205 -15.20 -12.31 11.61
C ILE A 205 -14.93 -12.33 10.10
N ILE A 206 -13.72 -11.97 9.70
CA ILE A 206 -13.41 -11.77 8.27
C ILE A 206 -13.27 -13.07 7.48
N THR A 207 -13.15 -14.21 8.14
CA THR A 207 -13.15 -15.54 7.50
C THR A 207 -14.55 -16.10 7.24
N GLN A 208 -15.60 -15.42 7.70
CA GLN A 208 -16.96 -15.87 7.45
C GLN A 208 -17.30 -15.88 5.96
N PRO A 209 -18.03 -16.89 5.46
CA PRO A 209 -18.46 -16.93 4.06
C PRO A 209 -19.22 -15.65 3.67
N GLY A 210 -18.94 -15.13 2.47
CA GLY A 210 -19.60 -13.93 1.95
C GLY A 210 -19.06 -12.60 2.48
N PHE A 211 -18.12 -12.60 3.45
CA PHE A 211 -17.58 -11.36 4.03
C PHE A 211 -16.97 -10.44 2.96
N TYR A 212 -16.06 -10.97 2.14
CA TYR A 212 -15.36 -10.16 1.14
C TYR A 212 -16.23 -9.76 -0.05
N GLU A 213 -17.19 -10.58 -0.42
CA GLU A 213 -18.19 -10.26 -1.45
C GLU A 213 -19.07 -9.09 -0.98
N CYS A 214 -19.52 -9.11 0.27
CA CYS A 214 -20.27 -8.02 0.88
C CYS A 214 -19.43 -6.75 0.93
N LEU A 215 -18.21 -6.83 1.46
CA LEU A 215 -17.29 -5.69 1.58
C LEU A 215 -16.99 -5.05 0.22
N ALA A 216 -16.68 -5.84 -0.80
CA ALA A 216 -16.40 -5.35 -2.15
C ALA A 216 -17.64 -4.71 -2.79
N THR A 217 -18.84 -5.27 -2.58
CA THR A 217 -20.08 -4.73 -3.07
C THR A 217 -20.39 -3.37 -2.45
N GLN A 218 -20.24 -3.22 -1.13
CA GLN A 218 -20.44 -1.95 -0.44
C GLN A 218 -19.42 -0.90 -0.88
N THR A 219 -18.15 -1.27 -1.02
CA THR A 219 -17.11 -0.37 -1.50
C THR A 219 -17.43 0.12 -2.92
N LYS A 220 -17.82 -0.78 -3.81
CA LYS A 220 -18.19 -0.44 -5.19
C LYS A 220 -19.43 0.45 -5.24
N LYS A 221 -20.43 0.20 -4.39
CA LYS A 221 -21.61 1.06 -4.24
C LYS A 221 -21.21 2.47 -3.82
N PHE A 222 -20.31 2.59 -2.83
CA PHE A 222 -19.80 3.86 -2.36
C PHE A 222 -19.09 4.64 -3.48
N VAL A 223 -18.10 4.08 -4.15
CA VAL A 223 -17.33 4.82 -5.17
C VAL A 223 -18.20 5.22 -6.37
N ASN A 224 -19.10 4.35 -6.80
CA ASN A 224 -20.04 4.67 -7.88
C ASN A 224 -20.98 5.82 -7.49
N GLY A 225 -21.52 5.79 -6.27
CA GLY A 225 -22.37 6.86 -5.77
C GLY A 225 -21.66 8.21 -5.63
N MET A 226 -20.36 8.21 -5.28
CA MET A 226 -19.52 9.39 -5.29
C MET A 226 -19.34 9.95 -6.71
N LYS A 227 -18.96 9.06 -7.66
CA LYS A 227 -18.77 9.42 -9.07
C LYS A 227 -20.02 10.01 -9.71
N GLU A 228 -21.18 9.41 -9.48
CA GLU A 228 -22.46 9.91 -10.00
C GLU A 228 -22.77 11.35 -9.52
N ARG A 229 -22.48 11.66 -8.26
CA ARG A 229 -22.71 12.99 -7.68
C ARG A 229 -21.75 14.02 -8.21
N ALA A 230 -20.49 13.67 -8.35
CA ALA A 230 -19.49 14.53 -8.99
C ALA A 230 -19.90 14.86 -10.44
N GLN A 231 -20.33 13.84 -11.21
CA GLN A 231 -20.79 14.01 -12.59
C GLN A 231 -22.01 14.94 -12.67
N LYS A 232 -23.00 14.79 -11.78
CA LYS A 232 -24.18 15.69 -11.73
C LYS A 232 -23.79 17.13 -11.44
N ALA A 233 -22.75 17.35 -10.67
CA ALA A 233 -22.21 18.68 -10.35
C ALA A 233 -21.23 19.22 -11.40
N GLY A 234 -20.91 18.46 -12.45
CA GLY A 234 -19.95 18.87 -13.48
C GLY A 234 -18.50 18.88 -13.00
N ILE A 235 -18.18 18.16 -11.92
CA ILE A 235 -16.82 18.07 -11.36
C ILE A 235 -16.05 16.92 -12.01
N GLN A 236 -14.83 17.21 -12.46
CA GLN A 236 -13.89 16.17 -12.89
C GLN A 236 -13.50 15.29 -11.71
N PHE A 237 -13.89 14.01 -11.78
CA PHE A 237 -13.71 13.10 -10.68
C PHE A 237 -13.68 11.67 -11.16
N SER A 238 -12.62 10.95 -10.81
CA SER A 238 -12.48 9.53 -11.09
C SER A 238 -12.29 8.71 -9.83
N VAL A 239 -12.63 7.45 -9.87
CA VAL A 239 -12.63 6.54 -8.72
C VAL A 239 -12.13 5.17 -9.11
N ASP A 240 -11.51 4.47 -8.16
CA ASP A 240 -11.19 3.06 -8.28
C ASP A 240 -11.41 2.35 -6.94
N SER A 241 -11.56 1.02 -6.95
CA SER A 241 -11.73 0.23 -5.73
C SER A 241 -11.31 -1.23 -5.90
N VAL A 242 -10.75 -1.80 -4.84
CA VAL A 242 -10.41 -3.22 -4.74
C VAL A 242 -10.75 -3.72 -3.34
N GLY A 243 -11.65 -4.72 -3.24
CA GLY A 243 -12.11 -5.21 -1.94
C GLY A 243 -12.67 -4.08 -1.08
N GLY A 244 -12.09 -3.87 0.11
CA GLY A 244 -12.46 -2.79 1.02
C GLY A 244 -11.67 -1.49 0.84
N MET A 245 -10.82 -1.38 -0.19
CA MET A 245 -10.02 -0.18 -0.50
C MET A 245 -10.63 0.63 -1.63
N PHE A 246 -10.52 1.95 -1.57
CA PHE A 246 -10.92 2.84 -2.65
C PHE A 246 -9.96 4.02 -2.82
N GLY A 247 -9.95 4.56 -4.03
CA GLY A 247 -9.28 5.81 -4.41
C GLY A 247 -10.29 6.82 -4.94
N LEU A 248 -10.12 8.09 -4.56
CA LEU A 248 -10.88 9.23 -5.06
C LEU A 248 -9.89 10.23 -5.67
N TYR A 249 -10.13 10.63 -6.92
CA TYR A 249 -9.21 11.50 -7.65
C TYR A 249 -9.95 12.66 -8.30
N PHE A 250 -9.46 13.87 -8.11
CA PHE A 250 -9.90 15.03 -8.88
C PHE A 250 -9.10 15.09 -10.20
N SER A 251 -9.40 14.17 -11.07
CA SER A 251 -8.77 13.97 -12.38
C SER A 251 -9.75 13.34 -13.36
N GLU A 252 -9.51 13.51 -14.65
CA GLU A 252 -10.37 12.95 -15.72
C GLU A 252 -10.33 11.42 -15.73
N LYS A 253 -9.14 10.85 -15.49
CA LYS A 253 -8.88 9.40 -15.51
C LYS A 253 -8.32 8.95 -14.18
N VAL A 254 -8.52 7.69 -13.87
CA VAL A 254 -7.86 7.04 -12.73
C VAL A 254 -6.35 7.04 -12.98
N PRO A 255 -5.55 7.63 -12.08
CA PRO A 255 -4.10 7.60 -12.20
C PRO A 255 -3.52 6.19 -12.16
N THR A 256 -2.45 5.96 -12.92
CA THR A 256 -1.73 4.68 -13.00
C THR A 256 -0.28 4.78 -12.53
N SER A 257 0.18 5.99 -12.22
CA SER A 257 1.54 6.28 -11.77
C SER A 257 1.56 7.34 -10.67
N TYR A 258 2.66 7.41 -9.95
CA TYR A 258 2.90 8.45 -8.94
C TYR A 258 2.83 9.87 -9.56
N ALA A 259 3.41 10.06 -10.73
CA ALA A 259 3.38 11.35 -11.44
C ALA A 259 1.95 11.79 -11.78
N GLU A 260 1.08 10.87 -12.21
CA GLU A 260 -0.32 11.19 -12.50
C GLU A 260 -1.11 11.49 -11.21
N VAL A 261 -0.83 10.83 -10.10
CA VAL A 261 -1.45 11.14 -8.80
C VAL A 261 -1.08 12.55 -8.35
N THR A 262 0.20 12.91 -8.45
CA THR A 262 0.68 14.25 -8.05
C THR A 262 0.19 15.37 -8.98
N ALA A 263 -0.18 15.04 -10.21
CA ALA A 263 -0.79 15.97 -11.17
C ALA A 263 -2.31 16.15 -10.99
N SER A 264 -2.96 15.39 -10.11
CA SER A 264 -4.38 15.56 -9.77
C SER A 264 -4.62 16.92 -9.09
N ASP A 265 -5.85 17.43 -9.17
CA ASP A 265 -6.22 18.71 -8.54
C ASP A 265 -6.31 18.58 -7.01
N ILE A 266 -5.19 18.87 -6.35
CA ILE A 266 -5.06 18.81 -4.89
C ILE A 266 -5.89 19.90 -4.20
N GLU A 267 -6.06 21.07 -4.81
CA GLU A 267 -6.86 22.16 -4.22
C GLU A 267 -8.35 21.79 -4.25
N ALA A 268 -8.83 21.17 -5.32
CA ALA A 268 -10.18 20.61 -5.35
C ALA A 268 -10.38 19.54 -4.28
N PHE A 269 -9.40 18.65 -4.06
CA PHE A 269 -9.46 17.67 -2.98
C PHE A 269 -9.56 18.34 -1.60
N LYS A 270 -8.72 19.34 -1.32
CA LYS A 270 -8.76 20.07 -0.04
C LYS A 270 -10.13 20.71 0.21
N LYS A 271 -10.68 21.39 -0.79
CA LYS A 271 -12.03 21.99 -0.72
C LYS A 271 -13.07 20.90 -0.43
N PHE A 272 -13.02 19.80 -1.15
CA PHE A 272 -13.93 18.67 -0.97
C PHE A 272 -13.81 18.05 0.43
N PHE A 273 -12.58 17.81 0.91
CA PHE A 273 -12.34 17.27 2.24
C PHE A 273 -13.00 18.11 3.34
N HIS A 274 -12.81 19.44 3.32
CA HIS A 274 -13.41 20.32 4.32
C HIS A 274 -14.94 20.34 4.23
N LEU A 275 -15.50 20.38 3.02
CA LEU A 275 -16.94 20.33 2.84
C LEU A 275 -17.55 19.01 3.35
N MET A 276 -16.90 17.87 3.08
CA MET A 276 -17.34 16.58 3.61
C MET A 276 -17.26 16.54 5.14
N LEU A 277 -16.18 17.09 5.71
CA LEU A 277 -15.99 17.18 7.16
C LEU A 277 -17.09 18.03 7.83
N ASP A 278 -17.43 19.19 7.24
CA ASP A 278 -18.52 20.06 7.70
C ASP A 278 -19.89 19.37 7.69
N HIS A 279 -20.06 18.37 6.80
CA HIS A 279 -21.25 17.53 6.74
C HIS A 279 -21.13 16.22 7.55
N GLY A 280 -20.12 16.11 8.41
CA GLY A 280 -19.93 14.97 9.33
C GLY A 280 -19.27 13.74 8.73
N VAL A 281 -18.65 13.83 7.54
CA VAL A 281 -17.91 12.73 6.90
C VAL A 281 -16.42 13.03 6.95
N TYR A 282 -15.71 12.26 7.77
CA TYR A 282 -14.25 12.39 7.93
C TYR A 282 -13.52 11.45 6.97
N LEU A 283 -12.97 12.00 5.89
CA LEU A 283 -12.07 11.32 4.97
C LEU A 283 -10.61 11.42 5.45
N ALA A 284 -9.68 10.72 4.81
CA ALA A 284 -8.27 10.95 5.05
C ALA A 284 -7.88 12.39 4.65
N PRO A 285 -7.08 13.11 5.46
CA PRO A 285 -6.75 14.52 5.23
C PRO A 285 -5.66 14.74 4.17
N SER A 286 -5.48 13.79 3.24
CA SER A 286 -4.50 13.84 2.17
C SER A 286 -5.07 13.21 0.90
N ALA A 287 -4.87 13.89 -0.24
CA ALA A 287 -5.23 13.35 -1.56
C ALA A 287 -4.42 12.10 -1.95
N TYR A 288 -3.35 11.82 -1.21
CA TYR A 288 -2.44 10.69 -1.46
C TYR A 288 -2.75 9.46 -0.60
N GLU A 289 -3.84 9.48 0.17
CA GLU A 289 -4.26 8.34 0.99
C GLU A 289 -5.40 7.57 0.31
N ALA A 290 -5.28 6.25 0.26
CA ALA A 290 -6.40 5.37 -0.04
C ALA A 290 -7.43 5.42 1.09
N GLY A 291 -8.71 5.32 0.74
CA GLY A 291 -9.80 5.20 1.70
C GLY A 291 -10.23 3.75 1.91
N PHE A 292 -11.02 3.53 2.96
CA PHE A 292 -11.44 2.18 3.35
C PHE A 292 -12.91 2.15 3.73
N ILE A 293 -13.64 1.16 3.19
CA ILE A 293 -14.98 0.80 3.64
C ILE A 293 -14.86 -0.43 4.56
N SER A 294 -15.68 -0.48 5.59
CA SER A 294 -15.88 -1.65 6.45
C SER A 294 -17.31 -2.14 6.35
N ILE A 295 -17.58 -3.32 6.85
CA ILE A 295 -18.95 -3.87 6.90
C ILE A 295 -19.91 -3.05 7.79
N ALA A 296 -19.37 -2.17 8.65
CA ALA A 296 -20.19 -1.25 9.45
C ALA A 296 -20.72 -0.05 8.63
N HIS A 297 -20.23 0.17 7.41
CA HIS A 297 -20.77 1.14 6.47
C HIS A 297 -21.96 0.52 5.73
N ASP A 298 -23.07 0.36 6.43
CA ASP A 298 -24.32 -0.15 5.87
C ASP A 298 -25.00 0.85 4.93
N ASP A 299 -26.15 0.49 4.40
CA ASP A 299 -26.89 1.33 3.46
C ASP A 299 -27.35 2.66 4.07
N ALA A 300 -27.64 2.70 5.37
CA ALA A 300 -28.03 3.93 6.06
C ALA A 300 -26.83 4.89 6.18
N VAL A 301 -25.66 4.37 6.57
CA VAL A 301 -24.42 5.15 6.62
C VAL A 301 -24.04 5.66 5.23
N LEU A 302 -24.09 4.81 4.20
CA LEU A 302 -23.80 5.23 2.83
C LEU A 302 -24.77 6.30 2.34
N ALA A 303 -26.05 6.23 2.70
CA ALA A 303 -27.02 7.26 2.33
C ALA A 303 -26.67 8.63 2.91
N GLU A 304 -26.22 8.70 4.17
CA GLU A 304 -25.76 9.96 4.79
C GLU A 304 -24.46 10.46 4.12
N MET A 305 -23.50 9.57 3.84
CA MET A 305 -22.30 9.96 3.08
C MET A 305 -22.64 10.51 1.70
N PHE A 306 -23.64 9.96 1.02
CA PHE A 306 -24.09 10.44 -0.29
C PHE A 306 -24.77 11.81 -0.22
N LYS A 307 -25.54 12.11 0.82
CA LYS A 307 -26.12 13.46 1.04
C LYS A 307 -25.01 14.49 1.24
N ALA A 308 -24.03 14.15 2.09
CA ALA A 308 -22.85 15.00 2.31
C ALA A 308 -22.10 15.26 0.99
N ALA A 309 -21.85 14.23 0.19
CA ALA A 309 -21.17 14.36 -1.08
C ALA A 309 -21.94 15.22 -2.10
N GLU A 310 -23.27 15.05 -2.19
CA GLU A 310 -24.14 15.86 -3.06
C GLU A 310 -24.04 17.35 -2.72
N SER A 311 -24.15 17.68 -1.44
CA SER A 311 -24.01 19.06 -0.94
C SER A 311 -22.61 19.62 -1.21
N SER A 312 -21.58 18.80 -0.98
CA SER A 312 -20.18 19.18 -1.15
C SER A 312 -19.84 19.45 -2.62
N PHE A 313 -20.21 18.56 -3.54
CA PHE A 313 -19.96 18.75 -4.97
C PHE A 313 -20.76 19.94 -5.53
N ALA A 314 -22.00 20.14 -5.09
CA ALA A 314 -22.81 21.32 -5.47
C ALA A 314 -22.18 22.64 -5.00
N ALA A 315 -21.52 22.65 -3.84
CA ALA A 315 -20.80 23.83 -3.34
C ALA A 315 -19.48 24.08 -4.07
N MET A 316 -18.87 23.05 -4.67
CA MET A 316 -17.65 23.17 -5.46
C MET A 316 -17.89 23.72 -6.88
N SER A 317 -19.09 23.51 -7.44
CA SER A 317 -19.46 23.98 -8.79
C SER A 317 -19.90 25.45 -8.86
N ARG A 318 -19.98 26.12 -7.72
CA ARG A 318 -20.23 27.56 -7.61
C ARG A 318 -18.94 28.36 -7.52
#